data_44c491ce4864a928dbbc79438be2a112
#
_entry.id   44c491ce4864a928dbbc79438be2a112
#
_cell.length_a   1.000
_cell.length_b   1.000
_cell.length_c   1.000
_cell.angle_alpha   90.00
_cell.angle_beta   90.00
_cell.angle_gamma   90.00
#
_symmetry.space_group_name_H-M   'P 1'
#
loop_
_entity.id
_entity.type
_entity.pdbx_description
1 polymer ?
#
loop_
_entity_poly.entity_id
_entity_poly.type
_entity_poly.pdbx_seq_one_letter_code
_entity_poly.pdbx_strand_id
1 'polypeptide(L)'
;MTYGSAGAGSATHLGCVVLDTAMGTKITHVPYRGTGPAMQDLQGGRIDFLCDIIATAKPQIDGGTVKGLAIMTKDRSPVLPNLPTTGEQGLDVQAYTWSALLLPKGAPAAVVKKLNEAAIAAVNTPSVQERMKSLGATVAKPDQTSPEWLGKFIESEIKKWEAPIKASGVSAD
;
A
#
# COMPACT_ATOMS: atom_id res chain seq x y z
N MET A 1 15.55 -16.76 5.11
CA MET A 1 14.15 -16.34 4.92
C MET A 1 13.99 -15.70 3.57
N THR A 2 12.79 -15.83 3.00
CA THR A 2 12.41 -15.25 1.71
C THR A 2 11.09 -14.47 1.85
N TYR A 3 10.92 -13.41 1.07
CA TYR A 3 9.63 -12.73 0.97
C TYR A 3 9.18 -12.59 -0.49
N GLY A 4 7.88 -12.68 -0.70
CA GLY A 4 7.26 -12.48 -2.00
C GLY A 4 6.83 -11.04 -2.25
N SER A 5 6.64 -10.68 -3.51
CA SER A 5 6.02 -9.42 -3.90
C SER A 5 5.26 -9.54 -5.22
N ALA A 6 4.51 -8.49 -5.57
CA ALA A 6 3.83 -8.38 -6.87
C ALA A 6 4.79 -8.07 -8.03
N GLY A 7 6.09 -8.10 -7.79
CA GLY A 7 7.16 -7.78 -8.74
C GLY A 7 8.11 -6.73 -8.21
N ALA A 8 9.27 -6.61 -8.83
CA ALA A 8 10.28 -5.61 -8.50
C ALA A 8 9.70 -4.19 -8.61
N GLY A 9 9.97 -3.32 -7.63
CA GLY A 9 9.44 -1.95 -7.57
C GLY A 9 7.96 -1.82 -7.18
N SER A 10 7.23 -2.93 -7.00
CA SER A 10 5.84 -2.86 -6.53
C SER A 10 5.74 -2.36 -5.09
N ALA A 11 4.55 -1.88 -4.69
CA ALA A 11 4.29 -1.45 -3.32
C ALA A 11 4.57 -2.57 -2.28
N THR A 12 4.26 -3.83 -2.63
CA THR A 12 4.53 -4.99 -1.78
C THR A 12 6.02 -5.31 -1.68
N HIS A 13 6.81 -5.05 -2.74
CA HIS A 13 8.27 -5.12 -2.68
C HIS A 13 8.84 -4.03 -1.77
N LEU A 14 8.52 -2.76 -2.04
CA LEU A 14 9.04 -1.63 -1.28
C LEU A 14 8.61 -1.64 0.19
N GLY A 15 7.39 -2.12 0.48
CA GLY A 15 6.93 -2.35 1.85
C GLY A 15 7.84 -3.32 2.60
N CYS A 16 8.21 -4.44 1.99
CA CYS A 16 9.16 -5.38 2.59
C CYS A 16 10.59 -4.82 2.68
N VAL A 17 11.03 -3.99 1.72
CA VAL A 17 12.35 -3.33 1.79
C VAL A 17 12.46 -2.41 3.00
N VAL A 18 11.46 -1.58 3.27
CA VAL A 18 11.50 -0.70 4.45
C VAL A 18 11.40 -1.48 5.76
N LEU A 19 10.64 -2.58 5.78
CA LEU A 19 10.57 -3.48 6.92
C LEU A 19 11.92 -4.15 7.19
N ASP A 20 12.54 -4.72 6.16
CA ASP A 20 13.86 -5.38 6.23
C ASP A 20 14.95 -4.41 6.70
N THR A 21 14.93 -3.19 6.18
CA THR A 21 15.83 -2.11 6.62
C THR A 21 15.63 -1.76 8.10
N ALA A 22 14.38 -1.63 8.54
CA ALA A 22 14.07 -1.31 9.94
C ALA A 22 14.48 -2.42 10.91
N MET A 23 14.43 -3.67 10.47
CA MET A 23 14.89 -4.84 11.23
C MET A 23 16.42 -5.00 11.19
N GLY A 24 17.14 -4.27 10.34
CA GLY A 24 18.58 -4.44 10.13
C GLY A 24 18.93 -5.80 9.52
N THR A 25 18.04 -6.37 8.74
CA THR A 25 18.20 -7.69 8.12
C THR A 25 18.41 -7.58 6.62
N LYS A 26 18.72 -8.70 5.96
CA LYS A 26 18.83 -8.80 4.51
C LYS A 26 18.14 -10.08 4.06
N ILE A 27 16.86 -9.96 3.76
CA ILE A 27 15.98 -11.09 3.40
C ILE A 27 15.88 -11.20 1.88
N THR A 28 15.89 -12.41 1.36
CA THR A 28 15.86 -12.65 -0.10
C THR A 28 14.48 -12.34 -0.68
N HIS A 29 14.45 -11.49 -1.69
CA HIS A 29 13.25 -11.14 -2.45
C HIS A 29 12.94 -12.17 -3.53
N VAL A 30 11.68 -12.60 -3.64
CA VAL A 30 11.14 -13.46 -4.70
C VAL A 30 10.04 -12.70 -5.44
N PRO A 31 10.31 -12.18 -6.65
CA PRO A 31 9.32 -11.44 -7.42
C PRO A 31 8.31 -12.35 -8.12
N TYR A 32 7.03 -11.98 -8.07
CA TYR A 32 5.94 -12.64 -8.78
C TYR A 32 5.24 -11.66 -9.75
N ARG A 33 4.40 -12.20 -10.64
CA ARG A 33 3.53 -11.39 -11.52
C ARG A 33 2.21 -11.05 -10.80
N GLY A 34 2.30 -10.32 -9.69
CA GLY A 34 1.15 -9.94 -8.87
C GLY A 34 1.12 -10.65 -7.52
N THR A 35 0.24 -10.18 -6.61
CA THR A 35 0.13 -10.73 -5.24
C THR A 35 -0.54 -12.11 -5.19
N GLY A 36 -1.41 -12.44 -6.17
CA GLY A 36 -2.11 -13.73 -6.20
C GLY A 36 -1.16 -14.93 -6.19
N PRO A 37 -0.24 -15.05 -7.17
CA PRO A 37 0.77 -16.13 -7.17
C PRO A 37 1.68 -16.11 -5.94
N ALA A 38 2.09 -14.92 -5.45
CA ALA A 38 2.89 -14.81 -4.23
C ALA A 38 2.14 -15.35 -3.00
N MET A 39 0.85 -15.05 -2.89
CA MET A 39 -0.01 -15.54 -1.81
C MET A 39 -0.19 -17.06 -1.85
N GLN A 40 -0.32 -17.65 -3.04
CA GLN A 40 -0.38 -19.10 -3.21
C GLN A 40 0.91 -19.78 -2.73
N ASP A 41 2.06 -19.20 -3.03
CA ASP A 41 3.35 -19.73 -2.60
C ASP A 41 3.59 -19.51 -1.10
N LEU A 42 3.07 -18.44 -0.52
CA LEU A 42 3.04 -18.25 0.93
C LEU A 42 2.19 -19.33 1.62
N GLN A 43 0.98 -19.58 1.13
CA GLN A 43 0.10 -20.62 1.65
C GLN A 43 0.71 -22.02 1.48
N GLY A 44 1.46 -22.24 0.41
CA GLY A 44 2.18 -23.48 0.14
C GLY A 44 3.52 -23.61 0.88
N GLY A 45 3.92 -22.61 1.69
CA GLY A 45 5.18 -22.63 2.44
C GLY A 45 6.44 -22.52 1.59
N ARG A 46 6.33 -22.02 0.34
CA ARG A 46 7.48 -21.83 -0.56
C ARG A 46 8.21 -20.51 -0.30
N ILE A 47 7.53 -19.54 0.30
CA ILE A 47 8.09 -18.29 0.81
C ILE A 47 7.66 -18.10 2.26
N ASP A 48 8.43 -17.34 3.03
CA ASP A 48 8.22 -17.21 4.47
C ASP A 48 7.21 -16.12 4.84
N PHE A 49 7.17 -15.01 4.08
CA PHE A 49 6.21 -13.92 4.33
C PHE A 49 5.96 -13.04 3.09
N LEU A 50 5.00 -12.14 3.21
CA LEU A 50 4.55 -11.20 2.18
C LEU A 50 4.11 -9.90 2.85
N CYS A 51 4.61 -8.75 2.36
CA CYS A 51 4.10 -7.44 2.74
C CYS A 51 2.96 -7.07 1.80
N ASP A 52 1.76 -7.52 2.12
CA ASP A 52 0.61 -7.38 1.22
C ASP A 52 -0.26 -6.17 1.57
N ILE A 53 -1.12 -5.77 0.63
CA ILE A 53 -2.12 -4.73 0.81
C ILE A 53 -3.29 -5.34 1.59
N ILE A 54 -3.85 -4.58 2.54
CA ILE A 54 -4.94 -5.07 3.41
C ILE A 54 -6.13 -5.64 2.63
N ALA A 55 -6.47 -5.05 1.49
CA ALA A 55 -7.60 -5.49 0.66
C ALA A 55 -7.42 -6.91 0.10
N THR A 56 -6.19 -7.36 -0.15
CA THR A 56 -5.85 -8.70 -0.62
C THR A 56 -5.49 -9.65 0.52
N ALA A 57 -4.88 -9.15 1.59
CA ALA A 57 -4.49 -9.94 2.77
C ALA A 57 -5.68 -10.31 3.66
N LYS A 58 -6.64 -9.38 3.88
CA LYS A 58 -7.75 -9.59 4.83
C LYS A 58 -8.55 -10.86 4.58
N PRO A 59 -9.02 -11.19 3.36
CA PRO A 59 -9.76 -12.43 3.12
C PRO A 59 -8.98 -13.69 3.50
N GLN A 60 -7.65 -13.67 3.34
CA GLN A 60 -6.78 -14.79 3.66
C GLN A 60 -6.55 -14.92 5.17
N ILE A 61 -6.45 -13.79 5.86
CA ILE A 61 -6.35 -13.74 7.33
C ILE A 61 -7.66 -14.22 7.95
N ASP A 62 -8.80 -13.71 7.49
CA ASP A 62 -10.13 -14.10 7.97
C ASP A 62 -10.42 -15.59 7.72
N GLY A 63 -9.97 -16.12 6.57
CA GLY A 63 -10.07 -17.54 6.21
C GLY A 63 -9.06 -18.43 6.93
N GLY A 64 -8.14 -17.87 7.73
CA GLY A 64 -7.12 -18.64 8.46
C GLY A 64 -6.08 -19.31 7.55
N THR A 65 -5.99 -18.93 6.28
CA THR A 65 -5.03 -19.51 5.32
C THR A 65 -3.64 -18.90 5.45
N VAL A 66 -3.55 -17.72 6.04
CA VAL A 66 -2.30 -17.06 6.44
C VAL A 66 -2.46 -16.38 7.79
N LYS A 67 -1.35 -16.19 8.49
CA LYS A 67 -1.29 -15.46 9.77
C LYS A 67 -0.93 -14.00 9.52
N GLY A 68 -1.79 -13.06 9.93
CA GLY A 68 -1.43 -11.65 10.02
C GLY A 68 -0.46 -11.43 11.18
N LEU A 69 0.67 -10.75 10.93
CA LEU A 69 1.70 -10.48 11.94
C LEU A 69 1.60 -9.05 12.47
N ALA A 70 1.56 -8.07 11.56
CA ALA A 70 1.43 -6.66 11.88
C ALA A 70 0.90 -5.87 10.68
N ILE A 71 0.41 -4.65 10.92
CA ILE A 71 0.10 -3.68 9.89
C ILE A 71 1.10 -2.51 9.95
N MET A 72 1.61 -2.09 8.79
CA MET A 72 2.62 -1.02 8.70
C MET A 72 1.97 0.37 8.56
N THR A 73 1.01 0.67 9.42
CA THR A 73 0.36 1.98 9.52
C THR A 73 0.52 2.52 10.94
N LYS A 74 0.33 3.84 11.12
CA LYS A 74 0.41 4.47 12.43
C LYS A 74 -0.60 3.88 13.41
N ASP A 75 -1.84 3.67 12.94
CA ASP A 75 -2.96 3.18 13.72
C ASP A 75 -3.41 1.81 13.21
N ARG A 76 -4.04 1.02 14.06
CA ARG A 76 -4.64 -0.26 13.68
C ARG A 76 -5.77 -0.06 12.67
N SER A 77 -5.93 -1.02 11.77
CA SER A 77 -7.05 -0.98 10.84
C SER A 77 -8.37 -1.37 11.51
N PRO A 78 -9.46 -0.61 11.29
CA PRO A 78 -10.76 -0.95 11.84
C PRO A 78 -11.33 -2.27 11.29
N VAL A 79 -10.83 -2.77 10.16
CA VAL A 79 -11.26 -4.06 9.58
C VAL A 79 -10.41 -5.25 10.04
N LEU A 80 -9.30 -4.98 10.74
CA LEU A 80 -8.45 -5.97 11.41
C LEU A 80 -8.02 -5.42 12.78
N PRO A 81 -8.96 -5.18 13.71
CA PRO A 81 -8.69 -4.45 14.96
C PRO A 81 -7.74 -5.21 15.90
N ASN A 82 -7.66 -6.53 15.77
CA ASN A 82 -6.78 -7.37 16.58
C ASN A 82 -5.35 -7.47 16.03
N LEU A 83 -5.12 -6.99 14.79
CA LEU A 83 -3.78 -6.98 14.19
C LEU A 83 -3.00 -5.77 14.73
N PRO A 84 -1.86 -5.99 15.44
CA PRO A 84 -1.06 -4.88 15.94
C PRO A 84 -0.37 -4.12 14.82
N THR A 85 0.03 -2.89 15.08
CA THR A 85 0.91 -2.14 14.18
C THR A 85 2.37 -2.57 14.38
N THR A 86 3.23 -2.30 13.40
CA THR A 86 4.68 -2.48 13.55
C THR A 86 5.24 -1.62 14.69
N GLY A 87 4.71 -0.40 14.88
CA GLY A 87 5.07 0.46 16.02
C GLY A 87 4.75 -0.15 17.37
N GLU A 88 3.59 -0.81 17.54
CA GLU A 88 3.24 -1.52 18.77
C GLU A 88 4.15 -2.73 19.04
N GLN A 89 4.84 -3.23 18.00
CA GLN A 89 5.83 -4.32 18.13
C GLN A 89 7.29 -3.82 18.21
N GLY A 90 7.49 -2.51 18.39
CA GLY A 90 8.81 -1.91 18.57
C GLY A 90 9.55 -1.56 17.27
N LEU A 91 8.88 -1.64 16.11
CA LEU A 91 9.44 -1.25 14.81
C LEU A 91 8.73 0.01 14.30
N ASP A 92 9.41 1.16 14.38
CA ASP A 92 8.87 2.42 13.83
C ASP A 92 9.04 2.46 12.30
N VAL A 93 8.21 1.70 11.62
CA VAL A 93 8.18 1.64 10.16
C VAL A 93 6.75 1.79 9.64
N GLN A 94 6.58 2.65 8.65
CA GLN A 94 5.28 2.88 8.01
C GLN A 94 5.42 2.74 6.50
N ALA A 95 4.59 1.87 5.93
CA ALA A 95 4.42 1.73 4.49
C ALA A 95 2.93 1.55 4.17
N TYR A 96 2.41 2.40 3.33
CA TYR A 96 1.03 2.34 2.88
C TYR A 96 0.94 2.68 1.40
N THR A 97 -0.13 2.25 0.77
CA THR A 97 -0.43 2.57 -0.63
C THR A 97 -1.51 3.63 -0.72
N TRP A 98 -1.47 4.39 -1.79
CA TRP A 98 -2.49 5.37 -2.13
C TRP A 98 -2.84 5.28 -3.61
N SER A 99 -4.02 5.74 -3.96
CA SER A 99 -4.52 5.77 -5.34
C SER A 99 -5.00 7.17 -5.70
N ALA A 100 -4.70 7.61 -6.90
CA ALA A 100 -5.11 8.92 -7.41
C ALA A 100 -5.57 8.82 -8.87
N LEU A 101 -6.41 9.75 -9.29
CA LEU A 101 -6.74 9.98 -10.69
C LEU A 101 -5.72 10.95 -11.29
N LEU A 102 -5.06 10.53 -12.35
CA LEU A 102 -4.09 11.33 -13.08
C LEU A 102 -4.57 11.54 -14.52
N LEU A 103 -4.25 12.70 -15.07
CA LEU A 103 -4.53 13.04 -16.45
C LEU A 103 -3.22 13.28 -17.22
N PRO A 104 -3.21 13.11 -18.54
CA PRO A 104 -2.06 13.47 -19.36
C PRO A 104 -1.65 14.93 -19.16
N LYS A 105 -0.35 15.21 -19.30
CA LYS A 105 0.18 16.59 -19.24
C LYS A 105 -0.53 17.46 -20.29
N GLY A 106 -0.95 18.65 -19.87
CA GLY A 106 -1.64 19.61 -20.76
C GLY A 106 -3.16 19.41 -20.81
N ALA A 107 -3.75 18.55 -19.98
CA ALA A 107 -5.21 18.46 -19.87
C ALA A 107 -5.81 19.83 -19.53
N PRO A 108 -6.90 20.27 -20.22
CA PRO A 108 -7.54 21.57 -19.97
C PRO A 108 -8.02 21.70 -18.51
N ALA A 109 -7.81 22.86 -17.90
CA ALA A 109 -8.17 23.11 -16.50
C ALA A 109 -9.66 22.82 -16.22
N ALA A 110 -10.55 23.11 -17.16
CA ALA A 110 -11.98 22.81 -17.05
C ALA A 110 -12.26 21.29 -16.94
N VAL A 111 -11.48 20.46 -17.64
CA VAL A 111 -11.58 18.98 -17.57
C VAL A 111 -11.07 18.49 -16.20
N VAL A 112 -9.92 18.98 -15.77
CA VAL A 112 -9.36 18.67 -14.44
C VAL A 112 -10.37 18.99 -13.35
N LYS A 113 -10.94 20.20 -13.35
CA LYS A 113 -11.94 20.65 -12.39
C LYS A 113 -13.17 19.73 -12.38
N LYS A 114 -13.75 19.46 -13.55
CA LYS A 114 -14.96 18.63 -13.67
C LYS A 114 -14.74 17.20 -13.19
N LEU A 115 -13.59 16.60 -13.50
CA LEU A 115 -13.25 15.26 -13.04
C LEU A 115 -12.96 15.23 -11.54
N ASN A 116 -12.30 16.22 -10.99
CA ASN A 116 -12.07 16.34 -9.56
C ASN A 116 -13.41 16.44 -8.79
N GLU A 117 -14.32 17.32 -9.23
CA GLU A 117 -15.65 17.46 -8.63
C GLU A 117 -16.45 16.15 -8.71
N ALA A 118 -16.41 15.45 -9.85
CA ALA A 118 -17.09 14.17 -10.03
C ALA A 118 -16.46 13.08 -9.14
N ALA A 119 -15.14 13.03 -9.02
CA ALA A 119 -14.45 12.07 -8.14
C ALA A 119 -14.80 12.30 -6.67
N ILE A 120 -14.81 13.57 -6.22
CA ILE A 120 -15.22 13.95 -4.85
C ILE A 120 -16.67 13.53 -4.61
N ALA A 121 -17.58 13.79 -5.55
CA ALA A 121 -18.97 13.37 -5.43
C ALA A 121 -19.11 11.84 -5.34
N ALA A 122 -18.37 11.10 -6.19
CA ALA A 122 -18.40 9.65 -6.21
C ALA A 122 -17.91 9.02 -4.90
N VAL A 123 -16.75 9.46 -4.38
CA VAL A 123 -16.20 8.90 -3.14
C VAL A 123 -17.03 9.25 -1.90
N ASN A 124 -17.91 10.25 -1.97
CA ASN A 124 -18.83 10.62 -0.90
C ASN A 124 -20.19 9.89 -0.99
N THR A 125 -20.41 9.05 -2.01
CA THR A 125 -21.63 8.24 -2.06
C THR A 125 -21.60 7.12 -1.01
N PRO A 126 -22.74 6.78 -0.38
CA PRO A 126 -22.78 5.73 0.66
C PRO A 126 -22.19 4.40 0.19
N SER A 127 -22.52 3.95 -1.02
CA SER A 127 -22.06 2.67 -1.56
C SER A 127 -20.53 2.63 -1.73
N VAL A 128 -19.90 3.72 -2.18
CA VAL A 128 -18.45 3.81 -2.31
C VAL A 128 -17.79 3.86 -0.92
N GLN A 129 -18.35 4.63 0.01
CA GLN A 129 -17.86 4.72 1.39
C GLN A 129 -17.88 3.33 2.07
N GLU A 130 -18.97 2.60 1.96
CA GLU A 130 -19.10 1.24 2.50
C GLU A 130 -18.12 0.28 1.86
N ARG A 131 -17.95 0.37 0.55
CA ARG A 131 -16.98 -0.47 -0.17
C ARG A 131 -15.55 -0.17 0.26
N MET A 132 -15.14 1.10 0.34
CA MET A 132 -13.81 1.50 0.82
C MET A 132 -13.58 0.99 2.24
N LYS A 133 -14.55 1.20 3.14
CA LYS A 133 -14.48 0.70 4.52
C LYS A 133 -14.32 -0.83 4.56
N SER A 134 -15.07 -1.58 3.77
CA SER A 134 -14.96 -3.06 3.74
C SER A 134 -13.60 -3.56 3.27
N LEU A 135 -12.92 -2.79 2.43
CA LEU A 135 -11.57 -3.07 1.95
C LEU A 135 -10.46 -2.60 2.90
N GLY A 136 -10.81 -1.94 4.01
CA GLY A 136 -9.84 -1.32 4.91
C GLY A 136 -9.16 -0.09 4.32
N ALA A 137 -9.72 0.48 3.26
CA ALA A 137 -9.24 1.71 2.64
C ALA A 137 -9.90 2.94 3.29
N THR A 138 -9.18 4.05 3.33
CA THR A 138 -9.68 5.35 3.78
C THR A 138 -9.85 6.28 2.58
N VAL A 139 -10.93 7.06 2.59
CA VAL A 139 -11.12 8.13 1.61
C VAL A 139 -10.31 9.35 2.04
N ALA A 140 -9.73 10.07 1.08
CA ALA A 140 -9.01 11.31 1.33
C ALA A 140 -9.89 12.32 2.08
N LYS A 141 -9.29 13.04 3.03
CA LYS A 141 -9.99 14.10 3.78
C LYS A 141 -10.33 15.26 2.83
N PRO A 142 -11.32 16.10 3.16
CA PRO A 142 -11.71 17.23 2.29
C PRO A 142 -10.57 18.18 1.93
N ASP A 143 -9.63 18.41 2.84
CA ASP A 143 -8.43 19.22 2.63
C ASP A 143 -7.35 18.55 1.76
N GLN A 144 -7.53 17.28 1.42
CA GLN A 144 -6.62 16.44 0.64
C GLN A 144 -7.14 16.10 -0.76
N THR A 145 -8.23 16.74 -1.19
CA THR A 145 -8.92 16.39 -2.45
C THR A 145 -8.57 17.30 -3.62
N SER A 146 -7.79 18.35 -3.42
CA SER A 146 -7.45 19.27 -4.52
C SER A 146 -6.28 18.77 -5.38
N PRO A 147 -6.25 19.13 -6.67
CA PRO A 147 -5.11 18.84 -7.55
C PRO A 147 -3.78 19.40 -7.03
N GLU A 148 -3.80 20.58 -6.43
CA GLU A 148 -2.62 21.25 -5.86
C GLU A 148 -2.07 20.47 -4.65
N TRP A 149 -2.97 19.99 -3.79
CA TRP A 149 -2.59 19.13 -2.66
C TRP A 149 -1.95 17.83 -3.16
N LEU A 150 -2.57 17.18 -4.15
CA LEU A 150 -2.04 15.94 -4.74
C LEU A 150 -0.64 16.14 -5.34
N GLY A 151 -0.42 17.27 -6.04
CA GLY A 151 0.89 17.61 -6.58
C GLY A 151 1.97 17.66 -5.50
N LYS A 152 1.73 18.40 -4.41
CA LYS A 152 2.64 18.49 -3.26
C LYS A 152 2.83 17.14 -2.55
N PHE A 153 1.76 16.37 -2.44
CA PHE A 153 1.80 15.03 -1.85
C PHE A 153 2.70 14.09 -2.67
N ILE A 154 2.56 14.07 -4.00
CA ILE A 154 3.42 13.27 -4.90
C ILE A 154 4.89 13.67 -4.73
N GLU A 155 5.20 14.97 -4.69
CA GLU A 155 6.58 15.43 -4.45
C GLU A 155 7.15 14.93 -3.10
N SER A 156 6.32 14.94 -2.06
CA SER A 156 6.71 14.43 -0.74
C SER A 156 6.94 12.92 -0.74
N GLU A 157 6.08 12.16 -1.43
CA GLU A 157 6.22 10.71 -1.57
C GLU A 157 7.47 10.33 -2.39
N ILE A 158 7.77 11.07 -3.46
CA ILE A 158 9.02 10.87 -4.23
C ILE A 158 10.24 11.00 -3.32
N LYS A 159 10.29 12.05 -2.50
CA LYS A 159 11.40 12.26 -1.54
C LYS A 159 11.46 11.16 -0.48
N LYS A 160 10.31 10.76 0.06
CA LYS A 160 10.20 9.70 1.08
C LYS A 160 10.74 8.36 0.56
N TRP A 161 10.38 8.00 -0.67
CA TRP A 161 10.74 6.71 -1.25
C TRP A 161 12.12 6.67 -1.92
N GLU A 162 12.80 7.79 -2.10
CA GLU A 162 14.10 7.85 -2.76
C GLU A 162 15.15 6.95 -2.10
N ALA A 163 15.31 7.04 -0.79
CA ALA A 163 16.29 6.23 -0.05
C ALA A 163 15.93 4.74 -0.01
N PRO A 164 14.68 4.33 0.30
CA PRO A 164 14.25 2.93 0.21
C PRO A 164 14.43 2.32 -1.19
N ILE A 165 14.10 3.04 -2.25
CA ILE A 165 14.27 2.56 -3.63
C ILE A 165 15.76 2.36 -3.95
N LYS A 166 16.63 3.31 -3.60
CA LYS A 166 18.09 3.17 -3.78
C LYS A 166 18.63 1.97 -2.99
N ALA A 167 18.18 1.79 -1.76
CA ALA A 167 18.60 0.67 -0.92
C ALA A 167 18.16 -0.70 -1.47
N SER A 168 16.99 -0.76 -2.13
CA SER A 168 16.48 -2.00 -2.74
C SER A 168 17.26 -2.46 -3.97
N GLY A 169 18.07 -1.58 -4.57
CA GLY A 169 18.77 -1.85 -5.83
C GLY A 169 17.84 -1.99 -7.04
N VAL A 170 16.56 -1.64 -6.90
CA VAL A 170 15.59 -1.69 -8.00
C VAL A 170 15.81 -0.51 -8.93
N SER A 171 15.99 -0.81 -10.24
CA SER A 171 15.89 0.16 -11.33
C SER A 171 14.49 0.14 -11.93
N ALA A 172 14.03 1.25 -12.46
CA ALA A 172 12.75 1.39 -13.16
C ALA A 172 12.89 1.10 -14.68
N ASP A 173 13.96 0.39 -15.09
CA ASP A 173 14.23 0.03 -16.49
C ASP A 173 13.30 -1.07 -17.01
#